data_413aef98e47386426d23feaa16e9c649
#
_entry.id   413aef98e47386426d23feaa16e9c649
#
_cell.length_a   1.000
_cell.length_b   1.000
_cell.length_c   1.000
_cell.angle_alpha   90.00
_cell.angle_beta   90.00
_cell.angle_gamma   90.00
#
_symmetry.space_group_name_H-M   'P 1'
#
loop_
_entity.id
_entity.type
_entity.pdbx_description
1 polymer ?
#
loop_
_entity_poly.entity_id
_entity_poly.type
_entity_poly.pdbx_seq_one_letter_code
_entity_poly.pdbx_strand_id
1 'polypeptide(L)'
;MLRDSPRRPFRAIAAAAASILLSGCYYVHLAGGQMEMNSKRRPIADVIADTGTDETLKRRLEYAVRARDFAMAELRLPDNGSYRTFADLGRRYATWNLFAAPELSVEPKRWCFPVAGCVTYRGYFDEAQAARAAGKLRERGYDTWIGPSIAYSTLGHLRDPVLNTMLGYGDAELAAFLFHELAHQAAYAPGDSDFNEAFAMVVEAEGLQRWFAHEGRADALAKFQAARDRQREAAALMVEARLRLADLYATEPDAEAARARKAEEFTRLREALAGGGHPAAGEFNNARLVAVATYERCVPALRAELDRLGNDLPDFYLAMKQLENNAPGRAKLCPRA
;
A
#
# COMPACT_ATOMS: atom_id res chain seq x y z
N MET A 1 15.44 -49.29 35.70
CA MET A 1 15.41 -47.84 36.07
C MET A 1 16.25 -47.07 35.04
N LEU A 2 15.58 -46.57 34.02
CA LEU A 2 16.22 -45.73 32.98
C LEU A 2 15.92 -44.28 33.31
N ARG A 3 16.95 -43.47 33.51
CA ARG A 3 16.86 -42.03 33.82
C ARG A 3 16.44 -41.26 32.55
N ASP A 4 15.27 -40.69 32.58
CA ASP A 4 14.82 -39.70 31.59
C ASP A 4 15.68 -38.43 31.65
N SER A 5 16.26 -38.07 30.52
CA SER A 5 17.17 -36.92 30.34
C SER A 5 16.37 -35.65 30.12
N PRO A 6 16.61 -34.52 30.84
CA PRO A 6 15.90 -33.28 30.72
C PRO A 6 16.43 -32.40 29.56
N ARG A 7 16.49 -32.92 28.31
CA ARG A 7 17.04 -32.19 27.14
C ARG A 7 15.98 -31.45 26.31
N ARG A 8 14.68 -31.57 26.65
CA ARG A 8 13.58 -30.94 25.86
C ARG A 8 13.41 -29.43 26.06
N PRO A 9 13.55 -28.81 27.25
CA PRO A 9 13.31 -27.37 27.40
C PRO A 9 14.37 -26.49 26.75
N PHE A 10 15.64 -26.89 26.74
CA PHE A 10 16.74 -26.11 26.15
C PHE A 10 16.62 -25.94 24.63
N ARG A 11 16.13 -26.94 23.91
CA ARG A 11 15.91 -26.83 22.45
C ARG A 11 14.75 -25.91 22.10
N ALA A 12 13.69 -25.87 22.89
CA ALA A 12 12.57 -24.95 22.69
C ALA A 12 12.96 -23.50 22.98
N ILE A 13 13.75 -23.25 24.01
CA ILE A 13 14.29 -21.92 24.35
C ILE A 13 15.28 -21.44 23.29
N ALA A 14 16.17 -22.28 22.79
CA ALA A 14 17.11 -21.93 21.73
C ALA A 14 16.40 -21.63 20.38
N ALA A 15 15.34 -22.41 20.05
CA ALA A 15 14.54 -22.14 18.86
C ALA A 15 13.73 -20.84 18.98
N ALA A 16 13.17 -20.53 20.16
CA ALA A 16 12.49 -19.26 20.43
C ALA A 16 13.45 -18.07 20.38
N ALA A 17 14.65 -18.20 20.95
CA ALA A 17 15.68 -17.17 20.90
C ALA A 17 16.18 -16.93 19.47
N ALA A 18 16.37 -17.99 18.67
CA ALA A 18 16.75 -17.87 17.25
C ALA A 18 15.65 -17.21 16.41
N SER A 19 14.37 -17.48 16.70
CA SER A 19 13.24 -16.82 16.04
C SER A 19 13.16 -15.31 16.38
N ILE A 20 13.48 -14.94 17.62
CA ILE A 20 13.52 -13.54 18.06
C ILE A 20 14.72 -12.81 17.40
N LEU A 21 15.87 -13.45 17.26
CA LEU A 21 17.04 -12.87 16.62
C LEU A 21 16.85 -12.66 15.10
N LEU A 22 16.18 -13.58 14.41
CA LEU A 22 15.85 -13.45 12.98
C LEU A 22 14.77 -12.39 12.70
N SER A 23 13.83 -12.21 13.62
CA SER A 23 12.86 -11.11 13.59
C SER A 23 13.51 -9.77 13.96
N GLY A 24 14.48 -9.78 14.86
CA GLY A 24 15.21 -8.60 15.34
C GLY A 24 15.90 -7.82 14.22
N CYS A 25 16.56 -8.49 13.27
CA CYS A 25 17.23 -7.84 12.13
C CYS A 25 16.25 -7.02 11.26
N TYR A 26 15.02 -7.46 11.10
CA TYR A 26 14.02 -6.70 10.34
C TYR A 26 13.55 -5.44 11.09
N TYR A 27 13.27 -5.55 12.39
CA TYR A 27 12.88 -4.38 13.18
C TYR A 27 14.02 -3.36 13.33
N VAL A 28 15.27 -3.80 13.42
CA VAL A 28 16.45 -2.92 13.38
C VAL A 28 16.52 -2.18 12.03
N HIS A 29 16.24 -2.86 10.92
CA HIS A 29 16.17 -2.24 9.61
C HIS A 29 15.04 -1.18 9.53
N LEU A 30 13.84 -1.49 10.03
CA LEU A 30 12.73 -0.52 10.08
C LEU A 30 13.08 0.69 10.96
N ALA A 31 13.66 0.45 12.13
CA ALA A 31 14.11 1.52 13.02
C ALA A 31 15.18 2.40 12.34
N GLY A 32 16.15 1.80 11.64
CA GLY A 32 17.17 2.53 10.88
C GLY A 32 16.58 3.43 9.79
N GLY A 33 15.63 2.91 8.99
CA GLY A 33 14.94 3.70 7.97
C GLY A 33 14.09 4.83 8.57
N GLN A 34 13.42 4.59 9.69
CA GLN A 34 12.68 5.61 10.40
C GLN A 34 13.61 6.69 11.00
N MET A 35 14.76 6.29 11.53
CA MET A 35 15.78 7.23 12.05
C MET A 35 16.37 8.07 10.92
N GLU A 36 16.65 7.48 9.75
CA GLU A 36 17.08 8.20 8.54
C GLU A 36 16.07 9.30 8.18
N MET A 37 14.78 8.94 8.04
CA MET A 37 13.73 9.91 7.75
C MET A 37 13.67 11.01 8.80
N ASN A 38 13.70 10.65 10.08
CA ASN A 38 13.62 11.61 11.18
C ASN A 38 14.81 12.59 11.18
N SER A 39 16.01 12.12 10.89
CA SER A 39 17.23 12.95 10.87
C SER A 39 17.25 13.97 9.72
N LYS A 40 16.48 13.70 8.66
CA LYS A 40 16.38 14.57 7.47
C LYS A 40 15.21 15.53 7.51
N ARG A 41 14.37 15.50 8.57
CA ARG A 41 13.19 16.36 8.67
C ARG A 41 13.57 17.82 8.90
N ARG A 42 12.96 18.70 8.13
CA ARG A 42 12.97 20.15 8.30
C ARG A 42 11.53 20.66 8.29
N PRO A 43 11.14 21.64 9.14
CA PRO A 43 9.85 22.32 8.96
C PRO A 43 9.69 22.85 7.53
N ILE A 44 8.54 22.63 6.91
CA ILE A 44 8.31 23.08 5.53
C ILE A 44 8.45 24.61 5.43
N ALA A 45 7.97 25.34 6.44
CA ALA A 45 8.10 26.81 6.47
C ALA A 45 9.57 27.26 6.42
N ASP A 46 10.48 26.56 7.14
CA ASP A 46 11.91 26.87 7.11
C ASP A 46 12.55 26.58 5.75
N VAL A 47 12.11 25.49 5.08
CA VAL A 47 12.60 25.13 3.74
C VAL A 47 12.13 26.16 2.71
N ILE A 48 10.89 26.64 2.80
CA ILE A 48 10.35 27.67 1.90
C ILE A 48 11.06 29.02 2.13
N ALA A 49 11.34 29.39 3.37
CA ALA A 49 12.00 30.63 3.72
C ALA A 49 13.52 30.66 3.39
N ASP A 50 14.12 29.48 3.22
CA ASP A 50 15.54 29.35 2.90
C ASP A 50 15.83 29.83 1.47
N THR A 51 16.67 30.86 1.34
CA THR A 51 17.05 31.44 0.03
C THR A 51 17.85 30.51 -0.86
N GLY A 52 18.49 29.48 -0.28
CA GLY A 52 19.21 28.44 -1.00
C GLY A 52 18.32 27.32 -1.56
N THR A 53 17.04 27.29 -1.20
CA THR A 53 16.11 26.27 -1.69
C THR A 53 15.67 26.59 -3.12
N ASP A 54 15.69 25.57 -3.99
CA ASP A 54 15.21 25.66 -5.37
C ASP A 54 13.73 26.10 -5.43
N GLU A 55 13.41 27.02 -6.34
CA GLU A 55 12.07 27.60 -6.47
C GLU A 55 11.01 26.56 -6.88
N THR A 56 11.39 25.50 -7.57
CA THR A 56 10.46 24.42 -7.91
C THR A 56 10.10 23.63 -6.65
N LEU A 57 11.08 23.35 -5.81
CA LEU A 57 10.84 22.68 -4.52
C LEU A 57 9.94 23.55 -3.62
N LYS A 58 10.19 24.86 -3.52
CA LYS A 58 9.33 25.78 -2.76
C LYS A 58 7.88 25.70 -3.20
N ARG A 59 7.62 25.88 -4.51
CA ARG A 59 6.25 25.81 -5.07
C ARG A 59 5.57 24.47 -4.78
N ARG A 60 6.32 23.38 -4.88
CA ARG A 60 5.78 22.03 -4.57
C ARG A 60 5.42 21.89 -3.10
N LEU A 61 6.24 22.40 -2.19
CA LEU A 61 5.97 22.38 -0.77
C LEU A 61 4.81 23.30 -0.38
N GLU A 62 4.71 24.50 -0.98
CA GLU A 62 3.56 25.40 -0.82
C GLU A 62 2.26 24.74 -1.26
N TYR A 63 2.28 24.02 -2.39
CA TYR A 63 1.14 23.24 -2.84
C TYR A 63 0.77 22.14 -1.85
N ALA A 64 1.75 21.39 -1.34
CA ALA A 64 1.51 20.35 -0.34
C ALA A 64 0.89 20.93 0.95
N VAL A 65 1.35 22.10 1.41
CA VAL A 65 0.78 22.80 2.56
C VAL A 65 -0.68 23.18 2.31
N ARG A 66 -1.00 23.79 1.16
CA ARG A 66 -2.39 24.16 0.84
C ARG A 66 -3.31 22.95 0.75
N ALA A 67 -2.87 21.87 0.06
CA ALA A 67 -3.66 20.64 -0.03
C ALA A 67 -3.89 20.00 1.34
N ARG A 68 -2.85 19.98 2.20
CA ARG A 68 -2.97 19.52 3.57
C ARG A 68 -3.95 20.34 4.39
N ASP A 69 -3.82 21.67 4.36
CA ASP A 69 -4.69 22.56 5.13
C ASP A 69 -6.16 22.43 4.66
N PHE A 70 -6.39 22.27 3.38
CA PHE A 70 -7.70 21.91 2.81
C PHE A 70 -8.21 20.57 3.36
N ALA A 71 -7.35 19.56 3.44
CA ALA A 71 -7.73 18.26 3.99
C ALA A 71 -8.23 18.35 5.44
N MET A 72 -7.63 19.23 6.26
CA MET A 72 -8.08 19.48 7.63
C MET A 72 -9.39 20.28 7.67
N ALA A 73 -9.45 21.36 6.90
CA ALA A 73 -10.57 22.30 6.94
C ALA A 73 -11.84 21.74 6.30
N GLU A 74 -11.73 21.17 5.11
CA GLU A 74 -12.86 20.79 4.26
C GLU A 74 -13.15 19.29 4.27
N LEU A 75 -12.11 18.45 4.31
CA LEU A 75 -12.29 17.00 4.36
C LEU A 75 -12.39 16.47 5.81
N ARG A 76 -12.13 17.30 6.82
CA ARG A 76 -12.17 16.95 8.24
C ARG A 76 -11.24 15.77 8.60
N LEU A 77 -10.15 15.65 7.87
CA LEU A 77 -9.10 14.67 8.18
C LEU A 77 -8.32 15.06 9.44
N PRO A 78 -7.70 14.11 10.17
CA PRO A 78 -7.05 14.39 11.45
C PRO A 78 -5.86 15.35 11.35
N ASP A 79 -5.79 16.38 12.19
CA ASP A 79 -4.61 17.24 12.37
C ASP A 79 -3.71 16.74 13.51
N ASN A 80 -2.84 15.80 13.22
CA ASN A 80 -1.87 15.26 14.18
C ASN A 80 -0.43 15.75 13.93
N GLY A 81 -0.25 16.77 13.11
CA GLY A 81 1.05 17.33 12.75
C GLY A 81 1.80 16.58 11.63
N SER A 82 1.22 15.54 11.01
CA SER A 82 1.75 14.89 9.82
C SER A 82 1.78 15.87 8.63
N TYR A 83 2.76 15.70 7.76
CA TYR A 83 2.97 16.49 6.52
C TYR A 83 3.21 17.99 6.74
N ARG A 84 3.71 18.39 7.94
CA ARG A 84 4.21 19.74 8.24
C ARG A 84 5.73 19.86 8.10
N THR A 85 6.43 18.74 7.95
CA THR A 85 7.87 18.68 7.72
C THR A 85 8.17 18.07 6.36
N PHE A 86 9.32 18.41 5.79
CA PHE A 86 9.88 17.84 4.56
C PHE A 86 11.11 17.01 4.90
N ALA A 87 11.30 15.87 4.22
CA ALA A 87 12.52 15.09 4.29
C ALA A 87 12.98 14.67 2.89
N ASP A 88 14.21 15.04 2.54
CA ASP A 88 14.87 14.59 1.30
C ASP A 88 15.64 13.29 1.56
N LEU A 89 15.14 12.19 1.05
CA LEU A 89 15.77 10.88 1.18
C LEU A 89 16.95 10.70 0.20
N GLY A 90 17.09 11.58 -0.81
CA GLY A 90 18.11 11.47 -1.86
C GLY A 90 17.93 10.26 -2.77
N ARG A 91 16.72 9.69 -2.84
CA ARG A 91 16.38 8.53 -3.67
C ARG A 91 14.97 8.67 -4.27
N ARG A 92 14.70 7.86 -5.31
CA ARG A 92 13.45 7.94 -6.08
C ARG A 92 12.25 7.35 -5.34
N TYR A 93 12.45 6.36 -4.48
CA TYR A 93 11.38 5.66 -3.76
C TYR A 93 11.63 5.68 -2.26
N ALA A 94 10.56 5.80 -1.48
CA ALA A 94 10.62 5.79 -0.02
C ALA A 94 10.91 4.39 0.51
N THR A 95 10.16 3.39 -0.01
CA THR A 95 10.28 1.98 0.38
C THR A 95 10.07 1.05 -0.82
N TRP A 96 10.40 -0.22 -0.63
CA TRP A 96 10.16 -1.33 -1.55
C TRP A 96 9.29 -2.37 -0.86
N ASN A 97 8.11 -2.62 -1.39
CA ASN A 97 7.14 -3.55 -0.83
C ASN A 97 7.28 -4.92 -1.50
N LEU A 98 7.68 -5.94 -0.72
CA LEU A 98 7.80 -7.32 -1.18
C LEU A 98 6.47 -8.03 -1.00
N PHE A 99 5.89 -8.46 -2.10
CA PHE A 99 4.74 -9.36 -2.18
C PHE A 99 5.22 -10.78 -2.50
N ALA A 100 4.48 -11.78 -2.03
CA ALA A 100 4.76 -13.17 -2.35
C ALA A 100 3.49 -14.02 -2.36
N ALA A 101 3.44 -15.02 -3.23
CA ALA A 101 2.42 -16.06 -3.25
C ALA A 101 3.09 -17.40 -3.59
N PRO A 102 2.55 -18.56 -3.17
CA PRO A 102 3.09 -19.85 -3.61
C PRO A 102 3.03 -19.98 -5.15
N GLU A 103 3.94 -20.76 -5.72
CA GLU A 103 4.04 -20.92 -7.18
C GLU A 103 2.70 -21.31 -7.86
N LEU A 104 1.92 -22.19 -7.22
CA LEU A 104 0.62 -22.66 -7.69
C LEU A 104 -0.51 -22.22 -6.75
N SER A 105 -0.51 -20.94 -6.36
CA SER A 105 -1.59 -20.33 -5.58
C SER A 105 -1.61 -18.82 -5.77
N VAL A 106 -2.78 -18.23 -5.80
CA VAL A 106 -2.98 -16.76 -5.77
C VAL A 106 -3.32 -16.23 -4.38
N GLU A 107 -3.16 -17.06 -3.36
CA GLU A 107 -3.29 -16.64 -1.97
C GLU A 107 -2.02 -15.92 -1.52
N PRO A 108 -2.13 -14.67 -0.98
CA PRO A 108 -0.98 -13.92 -0.56
C PRO A 108 -0.29 -14.55 0.65
N LYS A 109 1.03 -14.58 0.63
CA LYS A 109 1.78 -14.71 1.87
C LYS A 109 1.46 -13.54 2.78
N ARG A 110 1.15 -13.83 4.04
CA ARG A 110 0.88 -12.80 5.05
C ARG A 110 2.07 -12.63 6.00
N TRP A 111 2.32 -11.39 6.41
CA TRP A 111 3.27 -11.03 7.45
C TRP A 111 2.54 -10.30 8.55
N CYS A 112 2.76 -10.71 9.81
CA CYS A 112 2.03 -10.16 10.95
C CYS A 112 2.95 -9.26 11.78
N PHE A 113 2.47 -8.05 12.09
CA PHE A 113 3.16 -7.03 12.85
C PHE A 113 2.32 -6.60 14.05
N PRO A 114 2.93 -6.14 15.15
CA PRO A 114 2.19 -5.79 16.38
C PRO A 114 1.14 -4.68 16.20
N VAL A 115 1.40 -3.69 15.33
CA VAL A 115 0.52 -2.53 15.10
C VAL A 115 -0.33 -2.72 13.85
N ALA A 116 0.30 -3.02 12.70
CA ALA A 116 -0.40 -3.13 11.42
C ALA A 116 -1.24 -4.41 11.29
N GLY A 117 -1.11 -5.38 12.20
CA GLY A 117 -1.73 -6.69 12.05
C GLY A 117 -1.06 -7.54 10.96
N CYS A 118 -1.83 -8.45 10.34
CA CYS A 118 -1.31 -9.34 9.28
C CYS A 118 -1.62 -8.75 7.90
N VAL A 119 -0.60 -8.26 7.22
CA VAL A 119 -0.67 -7.62 5.89
C VAL A 119 -0.12 -8.54 4.80
N THR A 120 -0.40 -8.22 3.55
CA THR A 120 -0.05 -9.02 2.37
C THR A 120 1.31 -8.67 1.76
N TYR A 121 2.03 -7.71 2.34
CA TYR A 121 3.35 -7.31 1.89
C TYR A 121 4.30 -7.05 3.06
N ARG A 122 5.59 -6.92 2.75
CA ARG A 122 6.63 -6.57 3.71
C ARG A 122 7.48 -5.42 3.14
N GLY A 123 7.46 -4.27 3.81
CA GLY A 123 8.18 -3.08 3.38
C GLY A 123 9.65 -3.09 3.75
N TYR A 124 10.49 -2.51 2.88
CA TYR A 124 11.94 -2.35 3.09
C TYR A 124 12.35 -0.93 2.69
N PHE A 125 13.22 -0.30 3.48
CA PHE A 125 13.83 0.98 3.14
C PHE A 125 15.03 0.85 2.18
N ASP A 126 15.49 -0.37 1.93
CA ASP A 126 16.63 -0.69 1.08
C ASP A 126 16.25 -1.76 0.05
N GLU A 127 16.44 -1.45 -1.24
CA GLU A 127 16.06 -2.33 -2.36
C GLU A 127 16.83 -3.66 -2.34
N ALA A 128 18.13 -3.62 -2.02
CA ALA A 128 18.94 -4.82 -1.98
C ALA A 128 18.51 -5.78 -0.85
N GLN A 129 18.00 -5.24 0.27
CA GLN A 129 17.41 -6.08 1.31
C GLN A 129 16.08 -6.70 0.88
N ALA A 130 15.22 -5.95 0.17
CA ALA A 130 14.00 -6.49 -0.42
C ALA A 130 14.34 -7.62 -1.42
N ALA A 131 15.31 -7.40 -2.30
CA ALA A 131 15.77 -8.38 -3.28
C ALA A 131 16.34 -9.66 -2.63
N ARG A 132 17.14 -9.53 -1.56
CA ARG A 132 17.63 -10.69 -0.78
C ARG A 132 16.50 -11.47 -0.12
N ALA A 133 15.50 -10.76 0.43
CA ALA A 133 14.34 -11.41 1.04
C ALA A 133 13.48 -12.12 -0.02
N ALA A 134 13.29 -11.53 -1.19
CA ALA A 134 12.61 -12.14 -2.34
C ALA A 134 13.34 -13.40 -2.81
N GLY A 135 14.68 -13.37 -2.92
CA GLY A 135 15.49 -14.54 -3.27
C GLY A 135 15.23 -15.73 -2.34
N LYS A 136 15.28 -15.50 -1.03
CA LYS A 136 14.99 -16.54 -0.02
C LYS A 136 13.56 -17.11 -0.11
N LEU A 137 12.61 -16.35 -0.60
CA LEU A 137 11.24 -16.84 -0.81
C LEU A 137 11.15 -17.64 -2.11
N ARG A 138 11.82 -17.22 -3.18
CA ARG A 138 11.90 -18.00 -4.44
C ARG A 138 12.53 -19.37 -4.22
N GLU A 139 13.58 -19.46 -3.43
CA GLU A 139 14.18 -20.75 -3.01
C GLU A 139 13.21 -21.70 -2.28
N ARG A 140 12.10 -21.14 -1.75
CA ARG A 140 11.03 -21.87 -1.06
C ARG A 140 9.80 -22.12 -1.94
N GLY A 141 9.89 -21.89 -3.25
CA GLY A 141 8.80 -22.10 -4.18
C GLY A 141 7.72 -20.99 -4.19
N TYR A 142 8.09 -19.77 -3.79
CA TYR A 142 7.21 -18.62 -3.90
C TYR A 142 7.50 -17.79 -5.15
N ASP A 143 6.47 -17.38 -5.85
CA ASP A 143 6.53 -16.21 -6.73
C ASP A 143 6.72 -14.97 -5.85
N THR A 144 7.53 -14.01 -6.33
CA THR A 144 7.78 -12.76 -5.59
C THR A 144 7.70 -11.57 -6.53
N TRP A 145 7.20 -10.44 -6.02
CA TRP A 145 7.22 -9.17 -6.70
C TRP A 145 7.60 -8.06 -5.74
N ILE A 146 8.45 -7.14 -6.18
CA ILE A 146 8.86 -5.98 -5.38
C ILE A 146 8.29 -4.74 -6.06
N GLY A 147 7.33 -4.10 -5.38
CA GLY A 147 6.71 -2.84 -5.79
C GLY A 147 7.39 -1.66 -5.11
N PRO A 148 7.90 -0.66 -5.86
CA PRO A 148 8.39 0.56 -5.27
C PRO A 148 7.23 1.38 -4.70
N SER A 149 7.43 2.04 -3.54
CA SER A 149 6.50 2.99 -2.97
C SER A 149 7.14 4.37 -2.81
N ILE A 150 6.39 5.40 -3.17
CA ILE A 150 6.82 6.80 -3.06
C ILE A 150 6.45 7.43 -1.73
N ALA A 151 5.54 6.83 -0.99
CA ALA A 151 5.11 7.24 0.33
C ALA A 151 5.47 6.17 1.37
N TYR A 152 5.56 6.60 2.61
CA TYR A 152 5.66 5.76 3.78
C TYR A 152 4.86 6.42 4.90
N SER A 153 3.93 5.68 5.48
CA SER A 153 3.09 6.15 6.55
C SER A 153 3.27 5.32 7.80
N THR A 154 3.24 5.98 8.94
CA THR A 154 3.19 5.35 10.26
C THR A 154 1.78 5.35 10.84
N LEU A 155 0.76 5.54 10.02
CA LEU A 155 -0.66 5.67 10.43
C LEU A 155 -0.86 6.80 11.45
N GLY A 156 -0.04 7.86 11.36
CA GLY A 156 -0.10 9.01 12.26
C GLY A 156 0.57 8.82 13.63
N HIS A 157 1.15 7.64 13.90
CA HIS A 157 1.90 7.41 15.16
C HIS A 157 3.16 8.28 15.27
N LEU A 158 3.79 8.63 14.15
CA LEU A 158 5.02 9.43 14.10
C LEU A 158 4.86 10.54 13.04
N ARG A 159 4.16 11.60 13.27
CA ARG A 159 4.03 12.81 12.41
C ARG A 159 4.77 12.70 11.06
N ASP A 160 4.22 11.97 10.09
CA ASP A 160 4.88 11.60 8.83
C ASP A 160 5.28 12.86 8.02
N PRO A 161 6.48 12.92 7.39
CA PRO A 161 6.90 14.05 6.58
C PRO A 161 6.37 13.97 5.15
N VAL A 162 6.30 15.10 4.45
CA VAL A 162 6.33 15.13 2.98
C VAL A 162 7.71 14.68 2.54
N LEU A 163 7.78 13.70 1.63
CA LEU A 163 9.04 13.15 1.12
C LEU A 163 9.36 13.72 -0.27
N ASN A 164 10.65 13.87 -0.60
CA ASN A 164 11.07 14.23 -1.97
C ASN A 164 10.52 13.26 -3.01
N THR A 165 10.35 12.00 -2.64
CA THR A 165 9.80 10.93 -3.49
C THR A 165 8.35 11.19 -3.94
N MET A 166 7.58 11.97 -3.17
CA MET A 166 6.21 12.37 -3.49
C MET A 166 6.16 13.60 -4.42
N LEU A 167 7.18 14.45 -4.39
CA LEU A 167 7.19 15.74 -5.09
C LEU A 167 7.51 15.63 -6.58
N GLY A 168 8.00 14.49 -7.06
CA GLY A 168 8.33 14.26 -8.48
C GLY A 168 7.12 14.01 -9.38
N TYR A 169 5.90 13.98 -8.84
CA TYR A 169 4.65 13.71 -9.55
C TYR A 169 3.85 15.01 -9.78
N GLY A 170 2.74 14.94 -10.51
CA GLY A 170 1.85 16.06 -10.73
C GLY A 170 1.16 16.59 -9.47
N ASP A 171 0.46 17.71 -9.58
CA ASP A 171 -0.29 18.30 -8.47
C ASP A 171 -1.41 17.39 -7.99
N ALA A 172 -2.11 16.75 -8.94
CA ALA A 172 -3.20 15.85 -8.61
C ALA A 172 -2.72 14.62 -7.83
N GLU A 173 -1.61 14.03 -8.26
CA GLU A 173 -0.99 12.88 -7.58
C GLU A 173 -0.49 13.27 -6.18
N LEU A 174 0.08 14.46 -6.01
CA LEU A 174 0.55 14.91 -4.70
C LEU A 174 -0.62 15.12 -3.73
N ALA A 175 -1.71 15.76 -4.17
CA ALA A 175 -2.91 15.90 -3.35
C ALA A 175 -3.54 14.53 -3.04
N ALA A 176 -3.61 13.64 -4.04
CA ALA A 176 -4.09 12.27 -3.87
C ALA A 176 -3.33 11.54 -2.77
N PHE A 177 -1.99 11.55 -2.81
CA PHE A 177 -1.15 10.92 -1.79
C PHE A 177 -1.40 11.48 -0.39
N LEU A 178 -1.51 12.79 -0.26
CA LEU A 178 -1.77 13.43 1.04
C LEU A 178 -3.14 13.01 1.60
N PHE A 179 -4.18 13.04 0.78
CA PHE A 179 -5.53 12.67 1.22
C PHE A 179 -5.64 11.19 1.56
N HIS A 180 -5.01 10.33 0.74
CA HIS A 180 -4.95 8.89 0.96
C HIS A 180 -4.27 8.53 2.28
N GLU A 181 -3.07 9.04 2.52
CA GLU A 181 -2.31 8.74 3.74
C GLU A 181 -2.95 9.34 4.99
N LEU A 182 -3.58 10.52 4.87
CA LEU A 182 -4.33 11.11 5.97
C LEU A 182 -5.62 10.34 6.26
N ALA A 183 -6.26 9.73 5.27
CA ALA A 183 -7.43 8.89 5.46
C ALA A 183 -7.12 7.68 6.35
N HIS A 184 -5.97 7.02 6.16
CA HIS A 184 -5.53 5.93 7.04
C HIS A 184 -5.40 6.32 8.51
N GLN A 185 -5.26 7.62 8.79
CA GLN A 185 -5.21 8.14 10.16
C GLN A 185 -6.60 8.43 10.74
N ALA A 186 -7.65 8.48 9.90
CA ALA A 186 -9.03 8.66 10.33
C ALA A 186 -9.70 7.34 10.72
N ALA A 187 -9.45 6.25 9.97
CA ALA A 187 -9.92 4.89 10.27
C ALA A 187 -8.95 3.84 9.74
N TYR A 188 -8.67 2.81 10.56
CA TYR A 188 -7.77 1.72 10.20
C TYR A 188 -8.16 0.41 10.89
N ALA A 189 -8.46 -0.64 10.13
CA ALA A 189 -8.76 -1.97 10.63
C ALA A 189 -7.52 -2.87 10.59
N PRO A 190 -6.86 -3.18 11.71
CA PRO A 190 -5.66 -3.99 11.74
C PRO A 190 -5.87 -5.37 11.08
N GLY A 191 -5.00 -5.70 10.10
CA GLY A 191 -5.05 -6.99 9.41
C GLY A 191 -6.05 -7.07 8.24
N ASP A 192 -6.71 -5.99 7.86
CA ASP A 192 -7.64 -5.94 6.73
C ASP A 192 -7.20 -4.89 5.70
N SER A 193 -6.17 -5.23 4.92
CA SER A 193 -5.60 -4.33 3.92
C SER A 193 -6.61 -3.92 2.85
N ASP A 194 -7.47 -4.85 2.40
CA ASP A 194 -8.47 -4.57 1.36
C ASP A 194 -9.44 -3.46 1.81
N PHE A 195 -9.91 -3.52 3.06
CA PHE A 195 -10.78 -2.51 3.64
C PHE A 195 -10.06 -1.17 3.81
N ASN A 196 -8.83 -1.19 4.36
CA ASN A 196 -8.07 0.02 4.63
C ASN A 196 -7.73 0.80 3.36
N GLU A 197 -7.25 0.10 2.32
CA GLU A 197 -6.91 0.72 1.04
C GLU A 197 -8.17 1.25 0.33
N ALA A 198 -9.25 0.49 0.32
CA ALA A 198 -10.52 0.94 -0.28
C ALA A 198 -11.09 2.18 0.44
N PHE A 199 -10.99 2.22 1.77
CA PHE A 199 -11.39 3.40 2.54
C PHE A 199 -10.57 4.63 2.14
N ALA A 200 -9.24 4.50 2.12
CA ALA A 200 -8.35 5.59 1.72
C ALA A 200 -8.60 6.05 0.28
N MET A 201 -8.82 5.11 -0.65
CA MET A 201 -9.15 5.43 -2.05
C MET A 201 -10.47 6.19 -2.21
N VAL A 202 -11.51 5.86 -1.43
CA VAL A 202 -12.79 6.58 -1.47
C VAL A 202 -12.63 8.00 -0.95
N VAL A 203 -11.90 8.19 0.16
CA VAL A 203 -11.60 9.52 0.72
C VAL A 203 -10.71 10.34 -0.22
N GLU A 204 -9.68 9.72 -0.82
CA GLU A 204 -8.83 10.32 -1.85
C GLU A 204 -9.66 10.86 -3.02
N ALA A 205 -10.54 10.01 -3.59
CA ALA A 205 -11.34 10.37 -4.76
C ALA A 205 -12.31 11.53 -4.46
N GLU A 206 -13.03 11.48 -3.35
CA GLU A 206 -13.91 12.54 -2.89
C GLU A 206 -13.13 13.82 -2.57
N GLY A 207 -11.99 13.67 -1.89
CA GLY A 207 -11.12 14.78 -1.54
C GLY A 207 -10.58 15.51 -2.77
N LEU A 208 -10.14 14.79 -3.80
CA LEU A 208 -9.69 15.37 -5.05
C LEU A 208 -10.81 16.10 -5.79
N GLN A 209 -12.00 15.53 -5.81
CA GLN A 209 -13.16 16.19 -6.44
C GLN A 209 -13.43 17.56 -5.78
N ARG A 210 -13.47 17.62 -4.44
CA ARG A 210 -13.66 18.87 -3.70
C ARG A 210 -12.47 19.83 -3.84
N TRP A 211 -11.25 19.32 -3.78
CA TRP A 211 -10.03 20.11 -3.90
C TRP A 211 -9.93 20.82 -5.25
N PHE A 212 -10.13 20.10 -6.35
CA PHE A 212 -10.06 20.70 -7.69
C PHE A 212 -11.25 21.59 -8.00
N ALA A 213 -12.42 21.37 -7.41
CA ALA A 213 -13.53 22.32 -7.45
C ALA A 213 -13.16 23.62 -6.69
N HIS A 214 -12.55 23.51 -5.52
CA HIS A 214 -12.04 24.66 -4.74
C HIS A 214 -10.96 25.46 -5.49
N GLU A 215 -10.02 24.78 -6.15
CA GLU A 215 -8.95 25.40 -6.94
C GLU A 215 -9.44 25.93 -8.32
N GLY A 216 -10.68 25.65 -8.72
CA GLY A 216 -11.20 26.01 -10.05
C GLY A 216 -10.51 25.26 -11.21
N ARG A 217 -9.97 24.07 -10.98
CA ARG A 217 -9.16 23.27 -11.90
C ARG A 217 -9.83 21.96 -12.33
N ALA A 218 -11.05 22.03 -12.80
CA ALA A 218 -11.83 20.85 -13.23
C ALA A 218 -11.13 20.06 -14.36
N ASP A 219 -10.40 20.73 -15.26
CA ASP A 219 -9.63 20.10 -16.33
C ASP A 219 -8.48 19.22 -15.81
N ALA A 220 -7.81 19.64 -14.74
CA ALA A 220 -6.75 18.85 -14.11
C ALA A 220 -7.32 17.60 -13.46
N LEU A 221 -8.49 17.70 -12.81
CA LEU A 221 -9.22 16.56 -12.26
C LEU A 221 -9.61 15.56 -13.37
N ALA A 222 -10.18 16.03 -14.47
CA ALA A 222 -10.58 15.17 -15.58
C ALA A 222 -9.39 14.39 -16.18
N LYS A 223 -8.23 15.06 -16.36
CA LYS A 223 -7.00 14.40 -16.84
C LYS A 223 -6.49 13.34 -15.86
N PHE A 224 -6.52 13.64 -14.56
CA PHE A 224 -6.13 12.68 -13.52
C PHE A 224 -7.08 11.48 -13.50
N GLN A 225 -8.39 11.71 -13.54
CA GLN A 225 -9.39 10.65 -13.57
C GLN A 225 -9.21 9.73 -14.79
N ALA A 226 -9.04 10.30 -15.99
CA ALA A 226 -8.79 9.52 -17.19
C ALA A 226 -7.52 8.66 -17.10
N ALA A 227 -6.45 9.14 -16.44
CA ALA A 227 -5.26 8.35 -16.19
C ALA A 227 -5.52 7.21 -15.19
N ARG A 228 -6.30 7.48 -14.14
CA ARG A 228 -6.71 6.46 -13.14
C ARG A 228 -7.62 5.41 -13.75
N ASP A 229 -8.54 5.80 -14.64
CA ASP A 229 -9.44 4.84 -15.32
C ASP A 229 -8.64 3.86 -16.17
N ARG A 230 -7.65 4.32 -16.93
CA ARG A 230 -6.73 3.43 -17.66
C ARG A 230 -5.95 2.48 -16.74
N GLN A 231 -5.55 2.94 -15.55
CA GLN A 231 -4.91 2.07 -14.56
C GLN A 231 -5.87 1.01 -14.02
N ARG A 232 -7.14 1.39 -13.76
CA ARG A 232 -8.20 0.46 -13.34
C ARG A 232 -8.52 -0.58 -14.39
N GLU A 233 -8.57 -0.21 -15.67
CA GLU A 233 -8.75 -1.15 -16.78
C GLU A 233 -7.63 -2.21 -16.79
N ALA A 234 -6.37 -1.79 -16.66
CA ALA A 234 -5.25 -2.72 -16.56
C ALA A 234 -5.34 -3.61 -15.28
N ALA A 235 -5.74 -3.03 -14.15
CA ALA A 235 -5.93 -3.77 -12.91
C ALA A 235 -7.07 -4.80 -13.03
N ALA A 236 -8.17 -4.47 -13.70
CA ALA A 236 -9.28 -5.39 -13.95
C ALA A 236 -8.83 -6.63 -14.73
N LEU A 237 -8.03 -6.45 -15.79
CA LEU A 237 -7.44 -7.58 -16.56
C LEU A 237 -6.58 -8.49 -15.66
N MET A 238 -5.80 -7.89 -14.74
CA MET A 238 -4.99 -8.66 -13.80
C MET A 238 -5.83 -9.41 -12.75
N VAL A 239 -6.92 -8.78 -12.26
CA VAL A 239 -7.87 -9.44 -11.34
C VAL A 239 -8.57 -10.61 -12.01
N GLU A 240 -9.02 -10.46 -13.27
CA GLU A 240 -9.61 -11.56 -14.03
C GLU A 240 -8.61 -12.72 -14.23
N ALA A 241 -7.35 -12.42 -14.60
CA ALA A 241 -6.32 -13.44 -14.73
C ALA A 241 -6.08 -14.16 -13.39
N ARG A 242 -6.09 -13.42 -12.27
CA ARG A 242 -5.99 -13.99 -10.92
C ARG A 242 -7.13 -14.97 -10.63
N LEU A 243 -8.37 -14.62 -10.97
CA LEU A 243 -9.53 -15.49 -10.76
C LEU A 243 -9.42 -16.78 -11.61
N ARG A 244 -9.02 -16.68 -12.90
CA ARG A 244 -8.79 -17.85 -13.73
C ARG A 244 -7.67 -18.74 -13.20
N LEU A 245 -6.59 -18.16 -12.66
CA LEU A 245 -5.52 -18.93 -12.03
C LEU A 245 -5.96 -19.57 -10.71
N ALA A 246 -6.82 -18.90 -9.92
CA ALA A 246 -7.40 -19.50 -8.72
C ALA A 246 -8.20 -20.76 -9.03
N ASP A 247 -9.06 -20.69 -10.07
CA ASP A 247 -9.84 -21.85 -10.55
C ASP A 247 -8.93 -22.95 -11.10
N LEU A 248 -7.92 -22.58 -11.91
CA LEU A 248 -6.93 -23.54 -12.42
C LEU A 248 -6.26 -24.31 -11.28
N TYR A 249 -5.76 -23.63 -10.26
CA TYR A 249 -5.05 -24.28 -9.14
C TYR A 249 -5.96 -25.12 -8.23
N ALA A 250 -7.26 -24.81 -8.21
CA ALA A 250 -8.24 -25.59 -7.48
C ALA A 250 -8.66 -26.88 -8.22
N THR A 251 -8.58 -26.89 -9.54
CA THR A 251 -9.13 -27.97 -10.39
C THR A 251 -8.06 -28.85 -11.04
N GLU A 252 -6.82 -28.38 -11.20
CA GLU A 252 -5.73 -29.12 -11.82
C GLU A 252 -4.81 -29.76 -10.78
N PRO A 253 -4.87 -31.08 -10.56
CA PRO A 253 -4.05 -31.75 -9.55
C PRO A 253 -2.61 -32.00 -10.01
N ASP A 254 -2.33 -32.01 -11.33
CA ASP A 254 -0.98 -32.19 -11.86
C ASP A 254 -0.21 -30.88 -11.85
N ALA A 255 0.89 -30.83 -11.11
CA ALA A 255 1.66 -29.62 -10.92
C ALA A 255 2.39 -29.17 -12.20
N GLU A 256 2.78 -30.10 -13.10
CA GLU A 256 3.44 -29.74 -14.37
C GLU A 256 2.43 -29.16 -15.36
N ALA A 257 1.26 -29.78 -15.48
CA ALA A 257 0.15 -29.24 -16.25
C ALA A 257 -0.30 -27.86 -15.73
N ALA A 258 -0.40 -27.69 -14.42
CA ALA A 258 -0.73 -26.40 -13.82
C ALA A 258 0.30 -25.31 -14.15
N ARG A 259 1.62 -25.62 -14.15
CA ARG A 259 2.68 -24.67 -14.56
C ARG A 259 2.57 -24.29 -16.03
N ALA A 260 2.32 -25.25 -16.91
CA ALA A 260 2.14 -24.99 -18.34
C ALA A 260 0.96 -24.04 -18.58
N ARG A 261 -0.20 -24.34 -18.02
CA ARG A 261 -1.41 -23.50 -18.13
C ARG A 261 -1.25 -22.12 -17.46
N LYS A 262 -0.51 -22.03 -16.34
CA LYS A 262 -0.10 -20.75 -15.73
C LYS A 262 0.69 -19.89 -16.71
N ALA A 263 1.66 -20.47 -17.44
CA ALA A 263 2.46 -19.74 -18.41
C ALA A 263 1.61 -19.22 -19.58
N GLU A 264 0.64 -20.03 -20.06
CA GLU A 264 -0.33 -19.65 -21.08
C GLU A 264 -1.21 -18.48 -20.60
N GLU A 265 -1.69 -18.52 -19.35
CA GLU A 265 -2.51 -17.44 -18.78
C GLU A 265 -1.74 -16.13 -18.69
N PHE A 266 -0.47 -16.14 -18.26
CA PHE A 266 0.35 -14.93 -18.25
C PHE A 266 0.68 -14.42 -19.67
N THR A 267 0.75 -15.28 -20.68
CA THR A 267 0.87 -14.87 -22.06
C THR A 267 -0.39 -14.16 -22.53
N ARG A 268 -1.56 -14.76 -22.29
CA ARG A 268 -2.88 -14.15 -22.55
C ARG A 268 -3.04 -12.78 -21.88
N LEU A 269 -2.63 -12.67 -20.60
CA LEU A 269 -2.69 -11.40 -19.87
C LEU A 269 -1.81 -10.32 -20.52
N ARG A 270 -0.58 -10.66 -20.94
CA ARG A 270 0.30 -9.70 -21.64
C ARG A 270 -0.31 -9.22 -22.96
N GLU A 271 -0.91 -10.12 -23.73
CA GLU A 271 -1.58 -9.79 -24.99
C GLU A 271 -2.79 -8.89 -24.74
N ALA A 272 -3.61 -9.18 -23.73
CA ALA A 272 -4.76 -8.37 -23.37
C ALA A 272 -4.34 -6.96 -22.91
N LEU A 273 -3.31 -6.83 -22.06
CA LEU A 273 -2.77 -5.54 -21.64
C LEU A 273 -2.23 -4.74 -22.83
N ALA A 274 -1.45 -5.37 -23.71
CA ALA A 274 -0.91 -4.73 -24.89
C ALA A 274 -2.02 -4.29 -25.87
N GLY A 275 -3.04 -5.13 -26.09
CA GLY A 275 -4.21 -4.82 -26.91
C GLY A 275 -5.03 -3.64 -26.38
N GLY A 276 -5.10 -3.46 -25.06
CA GLY A 276 -5.70 -2.30 -24.38
C GLY A 276 -4.78 -1.07 -24.32
N GLY A 277 -3.56 -1.14 -24.88
CA GLY A 277 -2.59 -0.02 -24.80
C GLY A 277 -1.97 0.18 -23.40
N HIS A 278 -2.05 -0.84 -22.55
CA HIS A 278 -1.49 -0.78 -21.20
C HIS A 278 -0.04 -1.30 -21.16
N PRO A 279 0.80 -0.82 -20.21
CA PRO A 279 2.15 -1.33 -20.07
C PRO A 279 2.15 -2.82 -19.71
N ALA A 280 2.71 -3.64 -20.59
CA ALA A 280 2.86 -5.09 -20.41
C ALA A 280 4.30 -5.50 -20.04
N ALA A 281 5.15 -4.52 -19.68
CA ALA A 281 6.55 -4.75 -19.37
C ALA A 281 6.75 -5.40 -17.99
N GLY A 282 7.84 -6.15 -17.87
CA GLY A 282 8.27 -6.82 -16.65
C GLY A 282 7.68 -8.21 -16.49
N GLU A 283 8.09 -8.87 -15.41
CA GLU A 283 7.65 -10.22 -15.08
C GLU A 283 6.22 -10.20 -14.50
N PHE A 284 5.37 -11.08 -15.01
CA PHE A 284 4.07 -11.40 -14.43
C PHE A 284 4.15 -12.74 -13.71
N ASN A 285 3.73 -12.75 -12.47
CA ASN A 285 3.63 -13.93 -11.64
C ASN A 285 2.51 -13.76 -10.60
N ASN A 286 2.21 -14.80 -9.82
CA ASN A 286 1.14 -14.76 -8.84
C ASN A 286 1.30 -13.60 -7.82
N ALA A 287 2.52 -13.30 -7.40
CA ALA A 287 2.77 -12.24 -6.43
C ALA A 287 2.41 -10.84 -6.98
N ARG A 288 2.63 -10.59 -8.27
CA ARG A 288 2.24 -9.34 -8.91
C ARG A 288 0.72 -9.19 -9.01
N LEU A 289 0.01 -10.30 -9.31
CA LEU A 289 -1.46 -10.28 -9.32
C LEU A 289 -2.05 -10.05 -7.92
N VAL A 290 -1.44 -10.65 -6.90
CA VAL A 290 -1.82 -10.42 -5.50
C VAL A 290 -1.66 -8.95 -5.12
N ALA A 291 -0.56 -8.31 -5.51
CA ALA A 291 -0.33 -6.90 -5.20
C ALA A 291 -1.42 -5.98 -5.77
N VAL A 292 -1.88 -6.25 -7.00
CA VAL A 292 -2.93 -5.44 -7.66
C VAL A 292 -4.30 -5.67 -7.03
N ALA A 293 -4.65 -6.91 -6.69
CA ALA A 293 -5.99 -7.25 -6.20
C ALA A 293 -6.33 -6.65 -4.81
N THR A 294 -5.33 -6.22 -4.04
CA THR A 294 -5.52 -5.65 -2.70
C THR A 294 -6.26 -4.29 -2.74
N TYR A 295 -6.21 -3.56 -3.86
CA TYR A 295 -6.64 -2.16 -3.91
C TYR A 295 -8.05 -1.91 -4.45
N GLU A 296 -8.71 -2.83 -5.16
CA GLU A 296 -9.92 -2.50 -5.93
C GLU A 296 -11.23 -3.12 -5.38
N ARG A 297 -11.14 -4.20 -4.62
CA ARG A 297 -12.31 -5.04 -4.32
C ARG A 297 -13.42 -4.35 -3.50
N CYS A 298 -13.04 -3.59 -2.48
CA CYS A 298 -13.99 -2.99 -1.54
C CYS A 298 -14.45 -1.57 -1.94
N VAL A 299 -13.80 -0.94 -2.91
CA VAL A 299 -14.05 0.46 -3.29
C VAL A 299 -15.51 0.72 -3.67
N PRO A 300 -16.19 -0.10 -4.50
CA PRO A 300 -17.58 0.15 -4.86
C PRO A 300 -18.53 0.16 -3.65
N ALA A 301 -18.33 -0.77 -2.70
CA ALA A 301 -19.18 -0.87 -1.52
C ALA A 301 -18.98 0.33 -0.57
N LEU A 302 -17.74 0.75 -0.36
CA LEU A 302 -17.44 1.91 0.49
C LEU A 302 -17.88 3.22 -0.19
N ARG A 303 -17.79 3.34 -1.50
CA ARG A 303 -18.33 4.48 -2.25
C ARG A 303 -19.86 4.56 -2.10
N ALA A 304 -20.58 3.45 -2.27
CA ALA A 304 -22.02 3.39 -2.06
C ALA A 304 -22.43 3.78 -0.64
N GLU A 305 -21.62 3.44 0.36
CA GLU A 305 -21.87 3.84 1.74
C GLU A 305 -21.66 5.35 1.95
N LEU A 306 -20.65 5.95 1.35
CA LEU A 306 -20.45 7.40 1.37
C LEU A 306 -21.61 8.13 0.67
N ASP A 307 -22.08 7.61 -0.49
CA ASP A 307 -23.24 8.16 -1.20
C ASP A 307 -24.51 8.07 -0.34
N ARG A 308 -24.74 6.94 0.34
CA ARG A 308 -25.86 6.74 1.27
C ARG A 308 -25.87 7.75 2.41
N LEU A 309 -24.70 8.18 2.86
CA LEU A 309 -24.51 9.21 3.87
C LEU A 309 -24.53 10.64 3.29
N GLY A 310 -24.95 10.81 2.04
CA GLY A 310 -25.05 12.13 1.41
C GLY A 310 -23.70 12.80 1.14
N ASN A 311 -22.65 12.01 0.98
CA ASN A 311 -21.26 12.46 0.84
C ASN A 311 -20.73 13.23 2.06
N ASP A 312 -21.32 13.01 3.25
CA ASP A 312 -20.80 13.54 4.51
C ASP A 312 -19.58 12.73 4.98
N LEU A 313 -18.39 13.33 4.87
CA LEU A 313 -17.14 12.67 5.24
C LEU A 313 -17.00 12.41 6.76
N PRO A 314 -17.33 13.33 7.67
CA PRO A 314 -17.40 13.07 9.10
C PRO A 314 -18.23 11.85 9.47
N ASP A 315 -19.44 11.73 8.97
CA ASP A 315 -20.33 10.59 9.21
C ASP A 315 -19.77 9.30 8.60
N PHE A 316 -19.15 9.41 7.41
CA PHE A 316 -18.47 8.28 6.78
C PHE A 316 -17.27 7.79 7.65
N TYR A 317 -16.45 8.69 8.19
CA TYR A 317 -15.35 8.30 9.09
C TYR A 317 -15.87 7.62 10.36
N LEU A 318 -16.94 8.13 10.95
CA LEU A 318 -17.58 7.49 12.12
C LEU A 318 -18.07 6.08 11.80
N ALA A 319 -18.74 5.89 10.66
CA ALA A 319 -19.21 4.58 10.22
C ALA A 319 -18.04 3.60 10.00
N MET A 320 -16.97 4.03 9.32
CA MET A 320 -15.79 3.19 9.09
C MET A 320 -15.04 2.86 10.39
N LYS A 321 -14.95 3.82 11.32
CA LYS A 321 -14.35 3.62 12.64
C LYS A 321 -15.07 2.57 13.48
N GLN A 322 -16.40 2.48 13.39
CA GLN A 322 -17.19 1.42 14.03
C GLN A 322 -16.87 0.02 13.45
N LEU A 323 -16.36 -0.03 12.23
CA LEU A 323 -15.96 -1.27 11.56
C LEU A 323 -14.50 -1.70 11.87
N GLU A 324 -13.65 -0.86 12.45
CA GLU A 324 -12.22 -1.17 12.73
C GLU A 324 -12.05 -2.50 13.47
N ASN A 325 -12.85 -2.74 14.51
CA ASN A 325 -12.82 -3.96 15.32
C ASN A 325 -13.99 -4.92 15.03
N ASN A 326 -14.75 -4.69 13.95
CA ASN A 326 -15.92 -5.48 13.57
C ASN A 326 -15.68 -6.24 12.26
N ALA A 327 -14.90 -7.33 12.30
CA ALA A 327 -14.62 -8.15 11.13
C ALA A 327 -15.88 -8.73 10.45
N PRO A 328 -16.92 -9.20 11.17
CA PRO A 328 -18.17 -9.60 10.53
C PRO A 328 -18.89 -8.47 9.80
N GLY A 329 -18.89 -7.25 10.35
CA GLY A 329 -19.45 -6.05 9.71
C GLY A 329 -18.70 -5.71 8.41
N ARG A 330 -17.37 -5.73 8.43
CA ARG A 330 -16.56 -5.53 7.22
C ARG A 330 -16.80 -6.61 6.16
N ALA A 331 -16.88 -7.87 6.57
CA ALA A 331 -17.17 -8.97 5.64
C ALA A 331 -18.55 -8.86 5.00
N LYS A 332 -19.54 -8.30 5.71
CA LYS A 332 -20.86 -8.02 5.16
C LYS A 332 -20.85 -6.86 4.15
N LEU A 333 -20.11 -5.80 4.48
CA LEU A 333 -19.96 -4.63 3.60
C LEU A 333 -19.13 -4.95 2.36
N CYS A 334 -18.09 -5.76 2.53
CA CYS A 334 -17.12 -6.11 1.51
C CYS A 334 -16.92 -7.65 1.49
N PRO A 335 -17.85 -8.42 0.90
CA PRO A 335 -17.78 -9.86 0.89
C PRO A 335 -16.52 -10.34 0.16
N ARG A 336 -15.88 -11.38 0.71
CA ARG A 336 -14.82 -12.11 0.02
C ARG A 336 -15.48 -12.97 -1.07
N ALA A 337 -15.01 -12.82 -2.30
CA ALA A 337 -15.42 -13.68 -3.40
C ALA A 337 -14.92 -15.11 -3.20
#